data_3207791f3428040342bc729e6bacef84
#
_entry.id   3207791f3428040342bc729e6bacef84
#
_cell.length_a   1.000
_cell.length_b   1.000
_cell.length_c   1.000
_cell.angle_alpha   90.00
_cell.angle_beta   90.00
_cell.angle_gamma   90.00
#
_symmetry.space_group_name_H-M   'P 1'
#
loop_
_entity.id
_entity.type
_entity.pdbx_description
1 polymer ?
#
loop_
_entity_poly.entity_id
_entity_poly.type
_entity_poly.pdbx_seq_one_letter_code
_entity_poly.pdbx_strand_id
1 'polypeptide(L)'
;MKKTTIIVYALIFAFTSCLFANEVNIFSARHYDSDVQLYEKFTAKTGIKVNVVSGKSGALEKRIIEEGADSQADLYITADAGRLGAFAANLQGGLTSSAIKSAVPSNFRTSKWVGIAKRARIVYFAPERVSGAELAGLTYESLADPKWKGRIVIRASNNIYNQSLVASLIKNNGKGKIADWSKGMVANMARAPKGNDRAQILAVAAGEADIAVANTYYLALMLSGKKGPEQQAAAKKVKPFFPNQDGRGTHMNISGAGLVKGAPNLSLIHI
;
A
#
# COMPACT_ATOMS: atom_id res chain seq x y z
N MET A 1 27.57 43.25 -71.44
CA MET A 1 28.09 42.57 -70.20
C MET A 1 26.91 42.41 -69.26
N LYS A 2 26.36 41.19 -69.17
CA LYS A 2 25.23 40.88 -68.27
C LYS A 2 25.81 40.35 -66.98
N LYS A 3 25.53 41.02 -65.87
CA LYS A 3 25.91 40.56 -64.50
C LYS A 3 24.84 39.59 -64.02
N THR A 4 25.21 38.33 -63.88
CA THR A 4 24.34 37.28 -63.28
C THR A 4 24.48 37.33 -61.79
N THR A 5 23.40 37.72 -61.08
CA THR A 5 23.36 37.70 -59.62
C THR A 5 22.93 36.31 -59.16
N ILE A 6 23.82 35.59 -58.50
CA ILE A 6 23.53 34.28 -57.86
C ILE A 6 22.91 34.53 -56.49
N ILE A 7 21.66 34.19 -56.30
CA ILE A 7 20.97 34.21 -55.00
C ILE A 7 21.16 32.84 -54.36
N VAL A 8 21.99 32.82 -53.29
CA VAL A 8 22.18 31.62 -52.45
C VAL A 8 21.07 31.59 -51.41
N TYR A 9 20.12 30.66 -51.57
CA TYR A 9 19.12 30.35 -50.54
C TYR A 9 19.79 29.46 -49.48
N ALA A 10 20.12 30.04 -48.32
CA ALA A 10 20.48 29.28 -47.14
C ALA A 10 19.22 28.67 -46.53
N LEU A 11 18.99 27.37 -46.75
CA LEU A 11 17.97 26.60 -46.00
C LEU A 11 18.44 26.45 -44.56
N ILE A 12 17.88 27.27 -43.64
CA ILE A 12 18.01 27.08 -42.24
C ILE A 12 17.04 25.94 -41.85
N PHE A 13 17.55 24.72 -41.76
CA PHE A 13 16.84 23.62 -41.14
C PHE A 13 16.80 23.91 -39.63
N ALA A 14 15.71 24.52 -39.15
CA ALA A 14 15.40 24.59 -37.73
C ALA A 14 15.11 23.17 -37.26
N PHE A 15 16.09 22.50 -36.69
CA PHE A 15 15.87 21.32 -35.85
C PHE A 15 15.07 21.80 -34.64
N THR A 16 13.75 21.78 -34.74
CA THR A 16 12.89 21.75 -33.56
C THR A 16 13.14 20.41 -32.86
N SER A 17 14.14 20.40 -31.98
CA SER A 17 14.25 19.36 -30.98
C SER A 17 12.94 19.39 -30.20
N CYS A 18 12.03 18.48 -30.50
CA CYS A 18 10.94 18.14 -29.61
C CYS A 18 11.62 17.73 -28.29
N LEU A 19 11.72 18.66 -27.36
CA LEU A 19 12.03 18.37 -25.97
C LEU A 19 10.86 17.51 -25.47
N PHE A 20 10.93 16.20 -25.71
CA PHE A 20 10.14 15.27 -24.93
C PHE A 20 10.51 15.55 -23.49
N ALA A 21 9.59 16.10 -22.73
CA ALA A 21 9.80 16.30 -21.32
C ALA A 21 10.16 14.93 -20.74
N ASN A 22 11.42 14.78 -20.28
CA ASN A 22 11.85 13.57 -19.61
C ASN A 22 11.11 13.51 -18.26
N GLU A 23 9.90 13.00 -18.27
CA GLU A 23 9.07 12.92 -17.08
C GLU A 23 8.33 11.59 -16.97
N VAL A 24 8.04 11.20 -15.76
CA VAL A 24 7.23 10.03 -15.41
C VAL A 24 6.09 10.48 -14.49
N ASN A 25 4.86 10.10 -14.83
CA ASN A 25 3.67 10.47 -14.11
C ASN A 25 3.19 9.32 -13.24
N ILE A 26 3.20 9.53 -11.93
CA ILE A 26 2.82 8.54 -10.93
C ILE A 26 1.45 8.89 -10.35
N PHE A 27 0.46 8.02 -10.51
CA PHE A 27 -0.81 8.10 -9.80
C PHE A 27 -0.69 7.30 -8.50
N SER A 28 -0.59 7.99 -7.35
CA SER A 28 -0.24 7.37 -6.08
C SER A 28 -1.33 7.52 -5.02
N ALA A 29 -1.75 6.40 -4.47
CA ALA A 29 -2.55 6.35 -3.25
C ALA A 29 -1.69 6.27 -1.96
N ARG A 30 -0.38 6.45 -2.09
CA ARG A 30 0.56 6.60 -0.98
C ARG A 30 0.90 8.08 -0.79
N HIS A 31 1.23 8.44 0.43
CA HIS A 31 1.46 9.85 0.81
C HIS A 31 2.53 9.96 1.91
N TYR A 32 3.60 9.17 1.78
CA TYR A 32 4.68 9.16 2.76
C TYR A 32 5.84 10.05 2.30
N ASP A 33 6.44 10.80 3.23
CA ASP A 33 7.64 11.62 2.96
C ASP A 33 8.79 10.79 2.37
N SER A 34 8.90 9.51 2.77
CA SER A 34 9.87 8.58 2.20
C SER A 34 9.70 8.33 0.70
N ASP A 35 8.46 8.39 0.20
CA ASP A 35 8.19 8.20 -1.22
C ASP A 35 8.68 9.42 -2.01
N VAL A 36 8.44 10.64 -1.49
CA VAL A 36 8.94 11.90 -2.08
C VAL A 36 10.46 11.87 -2.19
N GLN A 37 11.16 11.51 -1.10
CA GLN A 37 12.63 11.39 -1.09
C GLN A 37 13.15 10.38 -2.13
N LEU A 38 12.43 9.29 -2.39
CA LEU A 38 12.81 8.33 -3.43
C LEU A 38 12.64 8.91 -4.83
N TYR A 39 11.59 9.67 -5.07
CA TYR A 39 11.35 10.34 -6.36
C TYR A 39 12.41 11.41 -6.62
N GLU A 40 12.76 12.21 -5.61
CA GLU A 40 13.85 13.20 -5.69
C GLU A 40 15.21 12.54 -6.01
N LYS A 41 15.53 11.44 -5.34
CA LYS A 41 16.75 10.66 -5.63
C LYS A 41 16.76 10.09 -7.04
N PHE A 42 15.62 9.62 -7.53
CA PHE A 42 15.49 9.14 -8.91
C PHE A 42 15.73 10.28 -9.90
N THR A 43 15.09 11.42 -9.70
CA THR A 43 15.29 12.61 -10.55
C THR A 43 16.74 13.08 -10.53
N ALA A 44 17.35 13.16 -9.35
CA ALA A 44 18.77 13.56 -9.21
C ALA A 44 19.73 12.61 -9.95
N LYS A 45 19.40 11.31 -9.97
CA LYS A 45 20.23 10.29 -10.63
C LYS A 45 20.05 10.24 -12.14
N THR A 46 18.86 10.49 -12.64
CA THR A 46 18.49 10.22 -14.04
C THR A 46 18.20 11.47 -14.86
N GLY A 47 17.96 12.61 -14.23
CA GLY A 47 17.44 13.82 -14.88
C GLY A 47 15.94 13.71 -15.25
N ILE A 48 15.29 12.57 -14.98
CA ILE A 48 13.89 12.36 -15.29
C ILE A 48 13.03 12.95 -14.15
N LYS A 49 12.13 13.87 -14.49
CA LYS A 49 11.20 14.48 -13.55
C LYS A 49 10.11 13.48 -13.15
N VAL A 50 9.78 13.45 -11.87
CA VAL A 50 8.64 12.65 -11.36
C VAL A 50 7.50 13.57 -10.99
N ASN A 51 6.37 13.43 -11.68
CA ASN A 51 5.12 14.10 -11.35
C ASN A 51 4.22 13.14 -10.57
N VAL A 52 3.64 13.62 -9.46
CA VAL A 52 2.80 12.77 -8.61
C VAL A 52 1.38 13.32 -8.51
N VAL A 53 0.41 12.52 -8.95
CA VAL A 53 -1.01 12.75 -8.73
C VAL A 53 -1.44 11.91 -7.52
N SER A 54 -1.68 12.57 -6.39
CA SER A 54 -2.10 11.90 -5.16
C SER A 54 -3.61 11.81 -5.02
N GLY A 55 -4.11 10.65 -4.54
CA GLY A 55 -5.54 10.46 -4.34
C GLY A 55 -5.90 9.15 -3.65
N LYS A 56 -7.21 8.97 -3.40
CA LYS A 56 -7.72 7.66 -2.95
C LYS A 56 -7.63 6.65 -4.08
N SER A 57 -7.22 5.41 -3.80
CA SER A 57 -7.05 4.35 -4.80
C SER A 57 -8.24 4.24 -5.78
N GLY A 58 -9.47 4.14 -5.27
CA GLY A 58 -10.64 4.01 -6.13
C GLY A 58 -10.91 5.21 -7.03
N ALA A 59 -10.57 6.44 -6.60
CA ALA A 59 -10.69 7.64 -7.42
C ALA A 59 -9.64 7.67 -8.54
N LEU A 60 -8.40 7.28 -8.24
CA LEU A 60 -7.33 7.18 -9.22
C LEU A 60 -7.60 6.07 -10.25
N GLU A 61 -8.08 4.90 -9.79
CA GLU A 61 -8.48 3.79 -10.65
C GLU A 61 -9.60 4.21 -11.62
N LYS A 62 -10.64 4.86 -11.08
CA LYS A 62 -11.75 5.37 -11.89
C LYS A 62 -11.25 6.37 -12.94
N ARG A 63 -10.40 7.31 -12.54
CA ARG A 63 -9.82 8.31 -13.43
C ARG A 63 -9.02 7.66 -14.56
N ILE A 64 -8.13 6.69 -14.28
CA ILE A 64 -7.37 5.96 -15.30
C ILE A 64 -8.30 5.26 -16.30
N ILE A 65 -9.39 4.65 -15.81
CA ILE A 65 -10.36 3.96 -16.68
C ILE A 65 -11.11 4.96 -17.58
N GLU A 66 -11.55 6.09 -17.02
CA GLU A 66 -12.33 7.10 -17.72
C GLU A 66 -11.49 7.85 -18.77
N GLU A 67 -10.23 8.13 -18.45
CA GLU A 67 -9.27 8.75 -19.39
C GLU A 67 -8.84 7.77 -20.51
N GLY A 68 -8.84 6.47 -20.23
CA GLY A 68 -8.52 5.44 -21.23
C GLY A 68 -7.17 5.65 -21.91
N ALA A 69 -7.16 5.82 -23.23
CA ALA A 69 -5.94 6.04 -24.02
C ALA A 69 -5.32 7.43 -23.81
N ASP A 70 -6.08 8.38 -23.30
CA ASP A 70 -5.62 9.75 -23.04
C ASP A 70 -5.04 9.91 -21.63
N SER A 71 -5.03 8.83 -20.83
CA SER A 71 -4.50 8.87 -19.48
C SER A 71 -3.00 9.20 -19.46
N GLN A 72 -2.65 10.17 -18.63
CA GLN A 72 -1.25 10.56 -18.41
C GLN A 72 -0.55 9.68 -17.37
N ALA A 73 -1.22 8.69 -16.80
CA ALA A 73 -0.66 7.84 -15.79
C ALA A 73 0.34 6.83 -16.39
N ASP A 74 1.59 6.91 -15.99
CA ASP A 74 2.61 5.90 -16.32
C ASP A 74 2.60 4.77 -15.30
N LEU A 75 2.62 5.13 -14.01
CA LEU A 75 2.62 4.19 -12.89
C LEU A 75 1.41 4.43 -11.99
N TYR A 76 0.76 3.35 -11.60
CA TYR A 76 -0.22 3.35 -10.52
C TYR A 76 0.37 2.70 -9.27
N ILE A 77 0.42 3.45 -8.16
CA ILE A 77 0.94 2.99 -6.88
C ILE A 77 -0.19 2.95 -5.85
N THR A 78 -0.37 1.80 -5.22
CA THR A 78 -1.37 1.63 -4.17
C THR A 78 -0.80 1.04 -2.88
N ALA A 79 -1.49 1.31 -1.78
CA ALA A 79 -1.11 0.82 -0.46
C ALA A 79 -1.37 -0.69 -0.27
N ASP A 80 -2.11 -1.35 -1.17
CA ASP A 80 -2.42 -2.78 -1.05
C ASP A 80 -2.39 -3.45 -2.43
N ALA A 81 -1.53 -4.46 -2.60
CA ALA A 81 -1.35 -5.16 -3.87
C ALA A 81 -2.60 -5.95 -4.31
N GLY A 82 -3.53 -6.27 -3.40
CA GLY A 82 -4.83 -6.85 -3.77
C GLY A 82 -5.62 -5.94 -4.72
N ARG A 83 -5.48 -4.62 -4.59
CA ARG A 83 -6.06 -3.66 -5.55
C ARG A 83 -5.40 -3.75 -6.91
N LEU A 84 -4.06 -3.91 -6.98
CA LEU A 84 -3.37 -4.11 -8.26
C LEU A 84 -3.83 -5.40 -8.95
N GLY A 85 -4.08 -6.47 -8.18
CA GLY A 85 -4.67 -7.69 -8.69
C GLY A 85 -6.06 -7.47 -9.30
N ALA A 86 -6.93 -6.75 -8.59
CA ALA A 86 -8.26 -6.40 -9.08
C ALA A 86 -8.21 -5.44 -10.30
N PHE A 87 -7.22 -4.56 -10.36
CA PHE A 87 -7.02 -3.59 -11.43
C PHE A 87 -6.17 -4.13 -12.59
N ALA A 88 -5.79 -5.41 -12.58
CA ALA A 88 -4.81 -6.03 -13.50
C ALA A 88 -5.19 -5.94 -15.00
N ALA A 89 -6.47 -5.79 -15.34
CA ALA A 89 -6.92 -5.59 -16.73
C ALA A 89 -6.44 -4.25 -17.33
N ASN A 90 -6.23 -3.24 -16.47
CA ASN A 90 -5.78 -1.89 -16.81
C ASN A 90 -4.26 -1.72 -16.63
N LEU A 91 -3.56 -2.78 -16.25
CA LEU A 91 -2.11 -2.79 -16.12
C LEU A 91 -1.45 -3.52 -17.27
N GLN A 92 -0.36 -2.93 -17.75
CA GLN A 92 0.50 -3.52 -18.77
C GLN A 92 1.45 -4.54 -18.13
N GLY A 93 1.78 -5.61 -18.87
CA GLY A 93 2.85 -6.53 -18.47
C GLY A 93 4.25 -5.95 -18.76
N GLY A 94 5.29 -6.72 -18.42
CA GLY A 94 6.66 -6.36 -18.77
C GLY A 94 7.52 -5.87 -17.60
N LEU A 95 7.02 -5.81 -16.37
CA LEU A 95 7.83 -5.49 -15.19
C LEU A 95 8.79 -6.64 -14.83
N THR A 96 9.77 -6.90 -15.70
CA THR A 96 10.64 -8.09 -15.60
C THR A 96 12.14 -7.78 -15.65
N SER A 97 12.56 -6.54 -15.38
CA SER A 97 13.98 -6.17 -15.37
C SER A 97 14.80 -7.02 -14.40
N SER A 98 16.10 -7.20 -14.67
CA SER A 98 17.01 -7.92 -13.77
C SER A 98 17.09 -7.25 -12.40
N ALA A 99 17.06 -5.92 -12.33
CA ALA A 99 17.04 -5.15 -11.09
C ALA A 99 15.80 -5.48 -10.23
N ILE A 100 14.61 -5.54 -10.84
CA ILE A 100 13.39 -5.95 -10.14
C ILE A 100 13.50 -7.41 -9.66
N LYS A 101 13.99 -8.30 -10.50
CA LYS A 101 14.12 -9.72 -10.16
C LYS A 101 15.08 -9.97 -9.00
N SER A 102 16.16 -9.22 -8.91
CA SER A 102 17.14 -9.31 -7.82
C SER A 102 16.65 -8.65 -6.51
N ALA A 103 15.93 -7.53 -6.60
CA ALA A 103 15.50 -6.76 -5.45
C ALA A 103 14.19 -7.26 -4.82
N VAL A 104 13.27 -7.84 -5.61
CA VAL A 104 11.93 -8.21 -5.16
C VAL A 104 11.70 -9.72 -5.31
N PRO A 105 11.47 -10.47 -4.20
CA PRO A 105 11.17 -11.89 -4.25
C PRO A 105 9.98 -12.22 -5.16
N SER A 106 9.99 -13.40 -5.78
CA SER A 106 9.00 -13.82 -6.79
C SER A 106 7.55 -13.81 -6.27
N ASN A 107 7.34 -14.11 -4.99
CA ASN A 107 6.03 -14.07 -4.34
C ASN A 107 5.49 -12.64 -4.10
N PHE A 108 6.31 -11.61 -4.31
CA PHE A 108 5.92 -10.20 -4.17
C PHE A 108 5.90 -9.45 -5.50
N ARG A 109 5.89 -10.15 -6.63
CA ARG A 109 5.79 -9.57 -7.97
C ARG A 109 5.04 -10.49 -8.92
N THR A 110 4.48 -9.87 -9.95
CA THR A 110 3.92 -10.55 -11.13
C THR A 110 4.49 -9.90 -12.38
N SER A 111 4.05 -10.31 -13.57
CA SER A 111 4.39 -9.58 -14.80
C SER A 111 3.78 -8.18 -14.89
N LYS A 112 2.74 -7.89 -14.08
CA LYS A 112 1.95 -6.65 -14.16
C LYS A 112 2.17 -5.68 -13.00
N TRP A 113 2.68 -6.14 -11.88
CA TRP A 113 2.94 -5.30 -10.72
C TRP A 113 4.10 -5.83 -9.89
N VAL A 114 4.71 -4.94 -9.12
CA VAL A 114 5.81 -5.22 -8.22
C VAL A 114 5.52 -4.66 -6.82
N GLY A 115 5.84 -5.44 -5.79
CA GLY A 115 5.79 -4.99 -4.39
C GLY A 115 6.91 -4.01 -4.09
N ILE A 116 6.56 -2.88 -3.47
CA ILE A 116 7.52 -1.81 -3.12
C ILE A 116 7.73 -1.65 -1.62
N ALA A 117 6.78 -2.09 -0.80
CA ALA A 117 6.90 -2.09 0.66
C ALA A 117 5.98 -3.16 1.26
N LYS A 118 6.41 -3.76 2.36
CA LYS A 118 5.60 -4.73 3.13
C LYS A 118 5.39 -4.25 4.56
N ARG A 119 4.27 -4.63 5.17
CA ARG A 119 3.94 -4.42 6.58
C ARG A 119 3.07 -5.56 7.09
N ALA A 120 3.25 -5.90 8.37
CA ALA A 120 2.41 -6.89 9.01
C ALA A 120 1.12 -6.25 9.53
N ARG A 121 0.02 -7.00 9.47
CA ARG A 121 -1.21 -6.71 10.17
C ARG A 121 -1.26 -7.57 11.41
N ILE A 122 -1.06 -6.99 12.58
CA ILE A 122 -0.79 -7.70 13.83
C ILE A 122 -1.87 -7.43 14.88
N VAL A 123 -1.76 -8.11 15.99
CA VAL A 123 -2.50 -7.84 17.21
C VAL A 123 -1.69 -6.90 18.10
N TYR A 124 -2.33 -5.87 18.63
CA TYR A 124 -1.84 -5.05 19.72
C TYR A 124 -2.62 -5.39 20.97
N PHE A 125 -1.96 -5.43 22.13
CA PHE A 125 -2.59 -5.79 23.39
C PHE A 125 -2.11 -4.89 24.54
N ALA A 126 -2.95 -4.79 25.57
CA ALA A 126 -2.61 -4.15 26.83
C ALA A 126 -1.98 -5.20 27.78
N PRO A 127 -0.68 -5.11 28.10
CA PRO A 127 0.00 -6.13 28.91
C PRO A 127 -0.53 -6.25 30.35
N GLU A 128 -1.26 -5.23 30.82
CA GLU A 128 -1.91 -5.23 32.15
C GLU A 128 -3.24 -6.01 32.16
N ARG A 129 -3.84 -6.29 31.00
CA ARG A 129 -5.15 -6.94 30.86
C ARG A 129 -5.13 -8.23 30.05
N VAL A 130 -4.03 -8.50 29.36
CA VAL A 130 -3.85 -9.73 28.57
C VAL A 130 -2.52 -10.38 28.96
N SER A 131 -2.61 -11.57 29.49
CA SER A 131 -1.45 -12.36 29.92
C SER A 131 -0.73 -13.02 28.73
N GLY A 132 0.55 -13.38 28.95
CA GLY A 132 1.29 -14.18 27.97
C GLY A 132 0.63 -15.54 27.69
N ALA A 133 -0.02 -16.15 28.71
CA ALA A 133 -0.74 -17.41 28.53
C ALA A 133 -1.97 -17.28 27.60
N GLU A 134 -2.69 -16.15 27.62
CA GLU A 134 -3.79 -15.89 26.71
C GLU A 134 -3.32 -15.68 25.26
N LEU A 135 -2.08 -15.20 25.08
CA LEU A 135 -1.47 -14.97 23.77
C LEU A 135 -0.74 -16.20 23.22
N ALA A 136 -0.41 -17.17 24.05
CA ALA A 136 0.27 -18.38 23.62
C ALA A 136 -0.55 -19.09 22.53
N GLY A 137 0.09 -19.32 21.35
CA GLY A 137 -0.57 -19.92 20.20
C GLY A 137 -1.67 -19.08 19.56
N LEU A 138 -1.80 -17.79 19.86
CA LEU A 138 -2.84 -16.93 19.30
C LEU A 138 -2.73 -16.87 17.78
N THR A 139 -3.85 -17.13 17.13
CA THR A 139 -4.05 -17.03 15.69
C THR A 139 -5.12 -15.98 15.36
N TYR A 140 -5.21 -15.55 14.11
CA TYR A 140 -6.35 -14.73 13.68
C TYR A 140 -7.66 -15.49 13.83
N GLU A 141 -7.62 -16.80 13.61
CA GLU A 141 -8.79 -17.67 13.73
C GLU A 141 -9.34 -17.69 15.15
N SER A 142 -8.45 -17.77 16.15
CA SER A 142 -8.84 -17.81 17.58
C SER A 142 -9.31 -16.44 18.11
N LEU A 143 -9.24 -15.36 17.34
CA LEU A 143 -9.87 -14.10 17.71
C LEU A 143 -11.42 -14.18 17.71
N ALA A 144 -11.98 -15.18 17.06
CA ALA A 144 -13.42 -15.45 17.10
C ALA A 144 -13.87 -16.24 18.33
N ASP A 145 -12.95 -16.73 19.16
CA ASP A 145 -13.28 -17.50 20.35
C ASP A 145 -14.01 -16.64 21.39
N PRO A 146 -15.03 -17.19 22.09
CA PRO A 146 -15.83 -16.46 23.07
C PRO A 146 -15.03 -15.82 24.22
N LYS A 147 -13.81 -16.31 24.50
CA LYS A 147 -12.92 -15.71 25.52
C LYS A 147 -12.56 -14.24 25.25
N TRP A 148 -12.72 -13.81 24.00
CA TRP A 148 -12.46 -12.44 23.57
C TRP A 148 -13.71 -11.55 23.55
N LYS A 149 -14.84 -12.02 24.04
CA LYS A 149 -16.12 -11.28 24.02
C LYS A 149 -15.98 -9.90 24.69
N GLY A 150 -16.31 -8.85 23.95
CA GLY A 150 -16.21 -7.46 24.41
C GLY A 150 -14.77 -6.93 24.56
N ARG A 151 -13.76 -7.63 24.03
CA ARG A 151 -12.34 -7.30 24.26
C ARG A 151 -11.60 -6.86 23.01
N ILE A 152 -12.22 -6.93 21.82
CA ILE A 152 -11.55 -6.66 20.53
C ILE A 152 -12.02 -5.34 19.95
N VAL A 153 -11.07 -4.56 19.42
CA VAL A 153 -11.37 -3.44 18.51
C VAL A 153 -10.65 -3.63 17.18
N ILE A 154 -11.35 -3.29 16.11
CA ILE A 154 -10.85 -3.34 14.76
C ILE A 154 -11.50 -2.24 13.93
N ARG A 155 -10.87 -1.74 12.89
CA ARG A 155 -11.49 -0.78 11.97
C ARG A 155 -12.60 -1.43 11.10
N ALA A 156 -13.39 -0.61 10.40
CA ALA A 156 -14.50 -1.09 9.60
C ALA A 156 -14.09 -2.08 8.49
N SER A 157 -14.99 -3.00 8.15
CA SER A 157 -14.78 -4.09 7.17
C SER A 157 -14.60 -3.61 5.73
N ASN A 158 -15.10 -2.40 5.39
CA ASN A 158 -14.89 -1.79 4.07
C ASN A 158 -13.44 -1.30 3.84
N ASN A 159 -12.58 -1.40 4.84
CA ASN A 159 -11.19 -1.02 4.70
C ASN A 159 -10.37 -2.13 4.03
N ILE A 160 -9.55 -1.76 3.05
CA ILE A 160 -8.77 -2.69 2.26
C ILE A 160 -7.84 -3.58 3.10
N TYR A 161 -7.31 -3.12 4.24
CA TYR A 161 -6.42 -3.93 5.07
C TYR A 161 -7.17 -5.08 5.77
N ASN A 162 -8.42 -4.86 6.18
CA ASN A 162 -9.28 -5.92 6.70
C ASN A 162 -9.70 -6.86 5.58
N GLN A 163 -10.05 -6.32 4.41
CA GLN A 163 -10.41 -7.14 3.25
C GLN A 163 -9.26 -8.06 2.82
N SER A 164 -8.03 -7.57 2.79
CA SER A 164 -6.84 -8.38 2.51
C SER A 164 -6.62 -9.47 3.55
N LEU A 165 -6.77 -9.16 4.84
CA LEU A 165 -6.68 -10.16 5.90
C LEU A 165 -7.75 -11.24 5.72
N VAL A 166 -9.01 -10.86 5.55
CA VAL A 166 -10.13 -11.79 5.36
C VAL A 166 -9.94 -12.64 4.10
N ALA A 167 -9.48 -12.05 2.99
CA ALA A 167 -9.17 -12.79 1.77
C ALA A 167 -8.08 -13.84 2.00
N SER A 168 -7.04 -13.52 2.76
CA SER A 168 -6.01 -14.48 3.18
C SER A 168 -6.58 -15.60 4.05
N LEU A 169 -7.45 -15.27 5.00
CA LEU A 169 -8.12 -16.26 5.84
C LEU A 169 -9.03 -17.19 5.01
N ILE A 170 -9.79 -16.64 4.07
CA ILE A 170 -10.64 -17.43 3.14
C ILE A 170 -9.80 -18.40 2.33
N LYS A 171 -8.67 -17.94 1.79
CA LYS A 171 -7.76 -18.79 1.00
C LYS A 171 -7.24 -19.99 1.81
N ASN A 172 -6.94 -19.78 3.09
CA ASN A 172 -6.35 -20.83 3.94
C ASN A 172 -7.39 -21.73 4.61
N ASN A 173 -8.59 -21.22 4.89
CA ASN A 173 -9.58 -21.92 5.73
C ASN A 173 -10.90 -22.23 5.01
N GLY A 174 -11.12 -21.64 3.83
CA GLY A 174 -12.37 -21.73 3.09
C GLY A 174 -13.43 -20.70 3.51
N LYS A 175 -14.30 -20.34 2.57
CA LYS A 175 -15.30 -19.26 2.72
C LYS A 175 -16.30 -19.53 3.86
N GLY A 176 -16.76 -20.78 4.03
CA GLY A 176 -17.73 -21.13 5.07
C GLY A 176 -17.20 -20.89 6.48
N LYS A 177 -15.99 -21.43 6.78
CA LYS A 177 -15.36 -21.22 8.09
C LYS A 177 -15.10 -19.74 8.40
N ILE A 178 -14.75 -18.94 7.39
CA ILE A 178 -14.49 -17.51 7.60
C ILE A 178 -15.79 -16.69 7.71
N ALA A 179 -16.89 -17.15 7.16
CA ALA A 179 -18.20 -16.57 7.45
C ALA A 179 -18.55 -16.72 8.93
N ASP A 180 -18.34 -17.90 9.52
CA ASP A 180 -18.59 -18.13 10.96
C ASP A 180 -17.56 -17.40 11.83
N TRP A 181 -16.29 -17.40 11.46
CA TRP A 181 -15.28 -16.56 12.10
C TRP A 181 -15.69 -15.09 12.13
N SER A 182 -16.24 -14.56 11.05
CA SER A 182 -16.68 -13.17 10.98
C SER A 182 -17.80 -12.86 11.98
N LYS A 183 -18.75 -13.81 12.19
CA LYS A 183 -19.79 -13.70 13.22
C LYS A 183 -19.18 -13.65 14.62
N GLY A 184 -18.21 -14.57 14.90
CA GLY A 184 -17.48 -14.59 16.18
C GLY A 184 -16.70 -13.31 16.43
N MET A 185 -15.99 -12.79 15.40
CA MET A 185 -15.30 -11.51 15.49
C MET A 185 -16.24 -10.36 15.83
N VAL A 186 -17.42 -10.30 15.21
CA VAL A 186 -18.42 -9.25 15.51
C VAL A 186 -18.94 -9.39 16.95
N ALA A 187 -19.20 -10.61 17.41
CA ALA A 187 -19.66 -10.88 18.78
C ALA A 187 -18.60 -10.50 19.84
N ASN A 188 -17.32 -10.54 19.47
CA ASN A 188 -16.19 -10.25 20.36
C ASN A 188 -15.76 -8.77 20.36
N MET A 189 -16.36 -7.93 19.51
CA MET A 189 -16.04 -6.51 19.48
C MET A 189 -16.49 -5.78 20.75
N ALA A 190 -15.60 -4.97 21.32
CA ALA A 190 -15.91 -4.09 22.45
C ALA A 190 -16.85 -2.95 22.05
N ARG A 191 -16.83 -2.57 20.80
CA ARG A 191 -17.68 -1.51 20.22
C ARG A 191 -17.83 -1.65 18.71
N ALA A 192 -18.78 -0.95 18.13
CA ALA A 192 -18.88 -0.83 16.68
C ALA A 192 -17.57 -0.31 16.07
N PRO A 193 -17.13 -0.86 14.92
CA PRO A 193 -15.92 -0.43 14.26
C PRO A 193 -15.94 1.05 13.87
N LYS A 194 -14.96 1.83 14.31
CA LYS A 194 -14.81 3.26 13.99
C LYS A 194 -13.34 3.66 13.93
N GLY A 195 -13.01 4.68 13.16
CA GLY A 195 -11.68 5.23 13.06
C GLY A 195 -10.67 4.37 12.27
N ASN A 196 -9.43 4.82 12.24
CA ASN A 196 -8.32 4.13 11.60
C ASN A 196 -7.55 3.20 12.57
N ASP A 197 -6.47 2.58 12.13
CA ASP A 197 -5.67 1.67 12.96
C ASP A 197 -5.08 2.34 14.21
N ARG A 198 -4.70 3.65 14.15
CA ARG A 198 -4.28 4.38 15.35
C ARG A 198 -5.39 4.51 16.39
N ALA A 199 -6.62 4.76 15.93
CA ALA A 199 -7.77 4.82 16.82
C ALA A 199 -8.03 3.49 17.56
N GLN A 200 -7.68 2.35 16.93
CA GLN A 200 -7.76 1.05 17.62
C GLN A 200 -6.67 0.90 18.68
N ILE A 201 -5.43 1.31 18.38
CA ILE A 201 -4.33 1.31 19.35
C ILE A 201 -4.63 2.23 20.53
N LEU A 202 -5.16 3.42 20.28
CA LEU A 202 -5.60 4.38 21.31
C LEU A 202 -6.73 3.80 22.19
N ALA A 203 -7.68 3.09 21.59
CA ALA A 203 -8.77 2.46 22.33
C ALA A 203 -8.26 1.40 23.33
N VAL A 204 -7.27 0.58 22.91
CA VAL A 204 -6.61 -0.37 23.80
C VAL A 204 -5.84 0.36 24.90
N ALA A 205 -5.08 1.39 24.58
CA ALA A 205 -4.33 2.20 25.54
C ALA A 205 -5.24 2.89 26.58
N ALA A 206 -6.47 3.25 26.17
CA ALA A 206 -7.48 3.89 27.02
C ALA A 206 -8.34 2.90 27.83
N GLY A 207 -8.22 1.60 27.60
CA GLY A 207 -9.01 0.57 28.31
C GLY A 207 -10.39 0.28 27.68
N GLU A 208 -10.71 0.81 26.48
CA GLU A 208 -11.97 0.48 25.79
C GLU A 208 -11.99 -0.99 25.30
N ALA A 209 -10.83 -1.59 25.10
CA ALA A 209 -10.66 -2.98 24.69
C ALA A 209 -9.30 -3.48 25.13
N ASP A 210 -9.11 -4.80 25.13
CA ASP A 210 -7.86 -5.42 25.53
C ASP A 210 -6.92 -5.66 24.36
N ILE A 211 -7.46 -5.91 23.17
CA ILE A 211 -6.69 -6.16 21.95
C ILE A 211 -7.25 -5.38 20.75
N ALA A 212 -6.33 -5.07 19.82
CA ALA A 212 -6.65 -4.43 18.55
C ALA A 212 -5.95 -5.11 17.38
N VAL A 213 -6.60 -5.19 16.23
CA VAL A 213 -5.96 -5.63 14.98
C VAL A 213 -5.60 -4.40 14.15
N ALA A 214 -4.29 -4.18 13.92
CA ALA A 214 -3.79 -3.02 13.21
C ALA A 214 -2.45 -3.30 12.51
N ASN A 215 -2.03 -2.42 11.58
CA ASN A 215 -0.75 -2.55 10.88
C ASN A 215 0.42 -2.04 11.73
N THR A 216 1.59 -2.66 11.57
CA THR A 216 2.80 -2.42 12.37
C THR A 216 3.26 -0.96 12.39
N TYR A 217 3.25 -0.28 11.27
CA TYR A 217 3.81 1.07 11.15
C TYR A 217 3.04 2.13 11.95
N TYR A 218 1.78 1.88 12.32
CA TYR A 218 1.01 2.84 13.12
C TYR A 218 1.58 3.01 14.53
N LEU A 219 1.95 1.91 15.20
CA LEU A 219 2.59 2.00 16.50
C LEU A 219 3.96 2.68 16.42
N ALA A 220 4.77 2.31 15.42
CA ALA A 220 6.07 2.94 15.20
C ALA A 220 5.96 4.46 15.02
N LEU A 221 4.97 4.90 14.22
CA LEU A 221 4.69 6.32 14.00
C LEU A 221 4.24 7.04 15.30
N MET A 222 3.44 6.39 16.13
CA MET A 222 3.03 6.95 17.42
C MET A 222 4.22 7.05 18.39
N LEU A 223 5.03 5.99 18.49
CA LEU A 223 6.22 5.95 19.36
C LEU A 223 7.28 6.98 18.95
N SER A 224 7.40 7.33 17.67
CA SER A 224 8.34 8.34 17.19
C SER A 224 8.03 9.77 17.66
N GLY A 225 6.88 10.01 18.28
CA GLY A 225 6.42 11.33 18.72
C GLY A 225 5.87 12.22 17.60
N LYS A 226 5.96 11.84 16.33
CA LYS A 226 5.45 12.63 15.19
C LYS A 226 3.94 12.87 15.21
N LYS A 227 3.20 12.19 16.10
CA LYS A 227 1.75 12.35 16.28
C LYS A 227 1.38 13.01 17.60
N GLY A 228 2.35 13.64 18.25
CA GLY A 228 2.19 14.36 19.51
C GLY A 228 2.44 13.50 20.75
N PRO A 229 2.68 14.14 21.90
CA PRO A 229 3.08 13.47 23.14
C PRO A 229 1.99 12.54 23.69
N GLU A 230 0.72 12.89 23.54
CA GLU A 230 -0.40 12.06 24.00
C GLU A 230 -0.46 10.71 23.30
N GLN A 231 -0.30 10.69 21.95
CA GLN A 231 -0.27 9.45 21.20
C GLN A 231 0.98 8.64 21.49
N GLN A 232 2.12 9.31 21.73
CA GLN A 232 3.34 8.64 22.13
C GLN A 232 3.20 7.97 23.51
N ALA A 233 2.59 8.65 24.48
CA ALA A 233 2.32 8.10 25.81
C ALA A 233 1.36 6.90 25.73
N ALA A 234 0.28 7.00 24.92
CA ALA A 234 -0.65 5.90 24.69
C ALA A 234 0.03 4.70 24.04
N ALA A 235 0.91 4.92 23.05
CA ALA A 235 1.63 3.87 22.36
C ALA A 235 2.53 3.03 23.30
N LYS A 236 3.07 3.65 24.35
CA LYS A 236 3.90 2.96 25.38
C LYS A 236 3.10 1.98 26.26
N LYS A 237 1.76 2.13 26.32
CA LYS A 237 0.87 1.26 27.11
C LYS A 237 0.48 -0.03 26.38
N VAL A 238 0.80 -0.16 25.10
CA VAL A 238 0.43 -1.34 24.30
C VAL A 238 1.69 -2.07 23.80
N LYS A 239 1.55 -3.36 23.55
CA LYS A 239 2.60 -4.19 22.97
C LYS A 239 2.12 -4.86 21.68
N PRO A 240 3.02 -5.06 20.69
CA PRO A 240 2.72 -5.83 19.50
C PRO A 240 2.79 -7.34 19.77
N PHE A 241 1.91 -8.09 19.13
CA PHE A 241 1.95 -9.56 19.06
C PHE A 241 1.73 -9.99 17.60
N PHE A 242 2.54 -10.93 17.14
CA PHE A 242 2.51 -11.46 15.78
C PHE A 242 1.78 -12.81 15.80
N PRO A 243 0.51 -12.90 15.35
CA PRO A 243 -0.26 -14.14 15.40
C PRO A 243 0.20 -15.17 14.36
N ASN A 244 -0.26 -16.42 14.52
CA ASN A 244 -0.01 -17.56 13.62
C ASN A 244 1.47 -17.98 13.46
N GLN A 245 2.34 -17.74 14.47
CA GLN A 245 3.77 -18.05 14.35
C GLN A 245 4.06 -19.55 14.23
N ASP A 246 3.24 -20.40 14.87
CA ASP A 246 3.38 -21.86 14.80
C ASP A 246 2.79 -22.47 13.52
N GLY A 247 2.57 -21.66 12.50
CA GLY A 247 1.97 -22.08 11.25
C GLY A 247 2.38 -21.23 10.05
N ARG A 248 1.39 -20.66 9.34
CA ARG A 248 1.65 -19.85 8.13
C ARG A 248 2.26 -18.47 8.37
N GLY A 249 2.43 -18.09 9.62
CA GLY A 249 2.93 -16.77 10.00
C GLY A 249 1.88 -15.66 9.93
N THR A 250 2.31 -14.48 10.34
CA THR A 250 1.50 -13.27 10.35
C THR A 250 1.18 -12.79 8.94
N HIS A 251 -0.04 -12.31 8.72
CA HIS A 251 -0.46 -11.72 7.44
C HIS A 251 0.37 -10.48 7.09
N MET A 252 0.99 -10.52 5.91
CA MET A 252 1.76 -9.42 5.36
C MET A 252 0.99 -8.72 4.24
N ASN A 253 0.72 -7.43 4.43
CA ASN A 253 0.22 -6.57 3.37
C ASN A 253 1.41 -6.00 2.57
N ILE A 254 1.17 -5.75 1.27
CA ILE A 254 2.17 -5.26 0.33
C ILE A 254 1.62 -4.02 -0.34
N SER A 255 2.37 -2.92 -0.31
CA SER A 255 2.17 -1.82 -1.26
C SER A 255 2.86 -2.19 -2.56
N GLY A 256 2.28 -1.81 -3.68
CA GLY A 256 2.85 -2.14 -4.96
C GLY A 256 2.64 -1.07 -6.02
N ALA A 257 3.39 -1.20 -7.09
CA ALA A 257 3.34 -0.37 -8.28
C ALA A 257 3.06 -1.25 -9.50
N GLY A 258 2.25 -0.75 -10.43
CA GLY A 258 1.99 -1.37 -11.72
C GLY A 258 2.13 -0.36 -12.85
N LEU A 259 2.57 -0.80 -14.03
CA LEU A 259 2.55 0.00 -15.26
C LEU A 259 1.11 0.14 -15.73
N VAL A 260 0.68 1.36 -16.01
CA VAL A 260 -0.64 1.60 -16.59
C VAL A 260 -0.62 1.19 -18.07
N LYS A 261 -1.68 0.56 -18.54
CA LYS A 261 -1.81 0.19 -19.95
C LYS A 261 -1.90 1.45 -20.81
N GLY A 262 -1.03 1.55 -21.80
CA GLY A 262 -0.93 2.74 -22.64
C GLY A 262 -0.11 3.88 -22.03
N ALA A 263 0.70 3.61 -20.99
CA ALA A 263 1.58 4.58 -20.35
C ALA A 263 2.36 5.43 -21.38
N PRO A 264 2.23 6.77 -21.38
CA PRO A 264 2.81 7.62 -22.42
C PRO A 264 4.35 7.64 -22.38
N ASN A 265 4.95 7.45 -21.20
CA ASN A 265 6.40 7.54 -20.98
C ASN A 265 7.04 6.17 -20.67
N LEU A 266 6.53 5.10 -21.28
CA LEU A 266 6.95 3.71 -21.00
C LEU A 266 8.46 3.48 -21.14
N SER A 267 9.11 4.10 -22.14
CA SER A 267 10.56 3.97 -22.37
C SER A 267 11.40 4.49 -21.20
N LEU A 268 10.93 5.53 -20.50
CA LEU A 268 11.63 6.12 -19.36
C LEU A 268 11.51 5.27 -18.09
N ILE A 269 10.45 4.47 -17.97
CA ILE A 269 10.22 3.61 -16.80
C ILE A 269 11.19 2.42 -16.78
N HIS A 270 11.60 1.94 -17.93
CA HIS A 270 12.52 0.81 -18.08
C HIS A 270 14.00 1.17 -17.91
N ILE A 271 14.33 2.44 -17.85
CA ILE A 271 15.67 2.93 -17.56
C ILE A 271 16.04 2.71 -16.10
#